data_d4196a99b29b10de021c571a4780f630
#
_entry.id   d4196a99b29b10de021c571a4780f630
#
_cell.length_a   1.000
_cell.length_b   1.000
_cell.length_c   1.000
_cell.angle_alpha   90.00
_cell.angle_beta   90.00
_cell.angle_gamma   90.00
#
_symmetry.space_group_name_H-M   'P 1'
#
loop_
_entity.id
_entity.type
_entity.pdbx_description
1 polymer ?
#
loop_
_entity_poly.entity_id
_entity_poly.type
_entity_poly.pdbx_seq_one_letter_code
_entity_poly.pdbx_strand_id
1 'polypeptide(L)'
;DTDRSRGLGDVYKRQKQGFTTLAETWILSPEFRDASVNHMFLGDINAWMYNILAGINYDEQKPGFKHILIQPHFVKGLDWVKAEYKSVNGIIRSEWERKGEQVILKVTIPVNTNATVEYNGKKIDLRSGKHQLTF
;
A
#
# COMPACT_ATOMS: atom_id res chain seq x y z
N ASP A 1 -20.54 1.43 -16.13
CA ASP A 1 -20.96 1.82 -14.77
C ASP A 1 -21.66 0.71 -13.95
N THR A 2 -22.13 -0.35 -14.60
CA THR A 2 -22.80 -1.45 -13.91
C THR A 2 -21.85 -2.36 -13.09
N ASP A 3 -20.61 -2.50 -13.47
CA ASP A 3 -19.64 -3.37 -12.74
C ASP A 3 -19.12 -2.73 -11.45
N ARG A 4 -18.95 -1.40 -11.41
CA ARG A 4 -18.57 -0.69 -10.18
C ARG A 4 -19.71 -0.70 -9.14
N SER A 5 -20.96 -0.61 -9.58
CA SER A 5 -22.09 -0.67 -8.67
C SER A 5 -22.35 -2.08 -8.11
N ARG A 6 -21.99 -3.13 -8.87
CA ARG A 6 -22.03 -4.51 -8.38
C ARG A 6 -21.01 -4.76 -7.27
N GLY A 7 -19.76 -4.31 -7.43
CA GLY A 7 -18.72 -4.47 -6.40
C GLY A 7 -19.08 -3.85 -5.06
N LEU A 8 -19.60 -2.61 -5.05
CA LEU A 8 -20.09 -1.94 -3.84
C LEU A 8 -21.33 -2.62 -3.25
N GLY A 9 -22.26 -3.07 -4.10
CA GLY A 9 -23.44 -3.83 -3.67
C GLY A 9 -23.08 -5.13 -2.99
N ASP A 10 -22.06 -5.80 -3.46
CA ASP A 10 -21.60 -7.07 -2.91
C ASP A 10 -20.85 -6.91 -1.58
N VAL A 11 -20.03 -5.86 -1.43
CA VAL A 11 -19.43 -5.50 -0.13
C VAL A 11 -20.51 -5.20 0.90
N TYR A 12 -21.53 -4.43 0.53
CA TYR A 12 -22.65 -4.09 1.40
C TYR A 12 -23.48 -5.33 1.81
N LYS A 13 -23.71 -6.27 0.89
CA LYS A 13 -24.38 -7.54 1.17
C LYS A 13 -23.58 -8.37 2.19
N ARG A 14 -22.27 -8.44 2.06
CA ARG A 14 -21.39 -9.13 3.04
C ARG A 14 -21.51 -8.51 4.42
N GLN A 15 -21.43 -7.19 4.52
CA GLN A 15 -21.58 -6.48 5.78
C GLN A 15 -22.94 -6.77 6.45
N LYS A 16 -24.03 -6.82 5.68
CA LYS A 16 -25.36 -7.20 6.18
C LYS A 16 -25.43 -8.66 6.67
N GLN A 17 -24.60 -9.54 6.13
CA GLN A 17 -24.50 -10.93 6.57
C GLN A 17 -23.58 -11.09 7.79
N GLY A 18 -23.03 -9.98 8.32
CA GLY A 18 -22.18 -9.99 9.51
C GLY A 18 -20.72 -10.38 9.24
N PHE A 19 -20.27 -10.37 7.97
CA PHE A 19 -18.86 -10.58 7.67
C PHE A 19 -18.01 -9.43 8.17
N THR A 20 -17.00 -9.77 8.94
CA THR A 20 -15.96 -8.85 9.43
C THR A 20 -14.60 -9.08 8.77
N THR A 21 -14.52 -10.08 7.89
CA THR A 21 -13.29 -10.56 7.25
C THR A 21 -13.49 -10.76 5.74
N LEU A 22 -12.40 -10.98 5.02
CA LEU A 22 -12.42 -11.27 3.60
C LEU A 22 -12.68 -12.76 3.38
N ALA A 23 -13.93 -13.12 3.15
CA ALA A 23 -14.33 -14.48 2.88
C ALA A 23 -14.06 -14.89 1.43
N GLU A 24 -13.74 -16.18 1.23
CA GLU A 24 -13.47 -16.79 -0.07
C GLU A 24 -14.67 -16.71 -1.02
N THR A 25 -15.88 -16.85 -0.47
CA THR A 25 -17.12 -16.82 -1.24
C THR A 25 -17.94 -15.56 -0.96
N TRP A 26 -18.74 -15.14 -1.97
CA TRP A 26 -19.64 -13.99 -1.85
C TRP A 26 -20.94 -14.31 -1.11
N ILE A 27 -21.29 -15.59 -0.98
CA ILE A 27 -22.54 -16.05 -0.39
C ILE A 27 -22.21 -17.15 0.62
N LEU A 28 -22.67 -17.00 1.86
CA LEU A 28 -22.71 -18.09 2.82
C LEU A 28 -23.91 -18.97 2.45
N SER A 29 -23.64 -20.09 1.80
CA SER A 29 -24.60 -21.15 1.51
C SER A 29 -24.19 -22.42 2.24
N PRO A 30 -25.15 -23.26 2.66
CA PRO A 30 -24.84 -24.59 3.18
C PRO A 30 -24.02 -25.45 2.23
N GLU A 31 -24.06 -25.16 0.93
CA GLU A 31 -23.29 -25.84 -0.13
C GLU A 31 -21.80 -25.46 -0.07
N PHE A 32 -21.43 -24.33 0.54
CA PHE A 32 -20.06 -23.82 0.69
C PHE A 32 -19.59 -23.86 2.15
N ARG A 33 -19.99 -24.90 2.91
CA ARG A 33 -19.63 -25.03 4.34
C ARG A 33 -18.13 -25.06 4.61
N ASP A 34 -17.35 -25.52 3.62
CA ASP A 34 -15.89 -25.63 3.71
C ASP A 34 -15.16 -24.37 3.21
N ALA A 35 -15.90 -23.34 2.76
CA ALA A 35 -15.29 -22.10 2.29
C ALA A 35 -14.73 -21.29 3.46
N SER A 36 -13.51 -20.79 3.31
CA SER A 36 -12.86 -19.96 4.31
C SER A 36 -13.60 -18.63 4.47
N VAL A 37 -13.99 -18.31 5.69
CA VAL A 37 -14.57 -16.99 6.02
C VAL A 37 -13.49 -15.91 6.23
N ASN A 38 -12.21 -16.30 6.31
CA ASN A 38 -11.06 -15.42 6.37
C ASN A 38 -9.97 -15.96 5.43
N HIS A 39 -10.15 -15.70 4.13
CA HIS A 39 -9.28 -16.26 3.10
C HIS A 39 -7.97 -15.48 2.98
N MET A 40 -6.87 -16.12 3.36
CA MET A 40 -5.54 -15.50 3.49
C MET A 40 -5.04 -14.87 2.18
N PHE A 41 -5.35 -15.45 1.02
CA PHE A 41 -4.92 -14.92 -0.27
C PHE A 41 -5.50 -13.55 -0.59
N LEU A 42 -6.66 -13.20 -0.04
CA LEU A 42 -7.23 -11.86 -0.21
C LEU A 42 -6.51 -10.80 0.62
N GLY A 43 -5.66 -11.21 1.56
CA GLY A 43 -4.80 -10.32 2.33
C GLY A 43 -3.64 -9.72 1.54
N ASP A 44 -3.29 -10.29 0.38
CA ASP A 44 -2.19 -9.83 -0.46
C ASP A 44 -2.40 -8.40 -1.01
N ILE A 45 -3.62 -7.93 -1.03
CA ILE A 45 -3.94 -6.52 -1.36
C ILE A 45 -3.19 -5.54 -0.46
N ASN A 46 -2.89 -5.91 0.80
CA ASN A 46 -2.13 -5.06 1.71
C ASN A 46 -0.68 -4.90 1.22
N ALA A 47 -0.05 -5.99 0.77
CA ALA A 47 1.30 -5.93 0.19
C ALA A 47 1.32 -5.00 -1.03
N TRP A 48 0.31 -5.09 -1.90
CA TRP A 48 0.17 -4.19 -3.04
C TRP A 48 0.04 -2.72 -2.62
N MET A 49 -0.75 -2.41 -1.59
CA MET A 49 -0.91 -1.05 -1.08
C MET A 49 0.42 -0.48 -0.57
N TYR A 50 1.22 -1.29 0.15
CA TYR A 50 2.52 -0.86 0.65
C TYR A 50 3.56 -0.76 -0.46
N ASN A 51 3.68 -1.78 -1.30
CA ASN A 51 4.76 -1.88 -2.27
C ASN A 51 4.52 -1.00 -3.50
N ILE A 52 3.28 -0.85 -3.92
CA ILE A 52 2.92 -0.12 -5.15
C ILE A 52 2.41 1.28 -4.82
N LEU A 53 1.31 1.42 -4.06
CA LEU A 53 0.73 2.75 -3.83
C LEU A 53 1.64 3.64 -2.99
N ALA A 54 2.14 3.14 -1.88
CA ALA A 54 3.08 3.85 -1.02
C ALA A 54 4.52 3.75 -1.52
N GLY A 55 4.84 2.71 -2.27
CA GLY A 55 6.14 2.47 -2.86
C GLY A 55 7.20 2.05 -1.85
N ILE A 56 6.83 1.52 -0.68
CA ILE A 56 7.81 1.07 0.32
C ILE A 56 8.30 -0.32 -0.05
N ASN A 57 9.53 -0.40 -0.56
CA ASN A 57 10.18 -1.62 -0.98
C ASN A 57 11.56 -1.76 -0.32
N TYR A 58 12.12 -2.94 -0.35
CA TYR A 58 13.47 -3.23 0.14
C TYR A 58 14.40 -3.56 -1.02
N ASP A 59 15.68 -3.32 -0.81
CA ASP A 59 16.74 -3.74 -1.72
C ASP A 59 17.09 -5.21 -1.40
N GLU A 60 16.90 -6.09 -2.36
CA GLU A 60 17.21 -7.53 -2.21
C GLU A 60 18.68 -7.80 -1.88
N GLN A 61 19.58 -6.93 -2.35
CA GLN A 61 21.01 -7.03 -2.06
C GLN A 61 21.38 -6.52 -0.65
N LYS A 62 20.45 -5.78 0.00
CA LYS A 62 20.63 -5.20 1.33
C LYS A 62 19.43 -5.51 2.23
N PRO A 63 19.23 -6.77 2.62
CA PRO A 63 18.05 -7.23 3.34
C PRO A 63 17.86 -6.50 4.68
N GLY A 64 16.64 -6.56 5.21
CA GLY A 64 16.27 -5.95 6.49
C GLY A 64 16.11 -4.44 6.45
N PHE A 65 15.79 -3.85 5.29
CA PHE A 65 15.62 -2.40 5.11
C PHE A 65 16.86 -1.58 5.51
N LYS A 66 18.06 -2.13 5.31
CA LYS A 66 19.31 -1.35 5.43
C LYS A 66 19.37 -0.28 4.34
N HIS A 67 18.87 -0.61 3.17
CA HIS A 67 18.58 0.31 2.08
C HIS A 67 17.10 0.19 1.70
N ILE A 68 16.41 1.32 1.60
CA ILE A 68 14.98 1.40 1.36
C ILE A 68 14.77 1.90 -0.07
N LEU A 69 13.93 1.22 -0.83
CA LEU A 69 13.49 1.71 -2.13
C LEU A 69 12.11 2.34 -1.97
N ILE A 70 11.99 3.60 -2.36
CA ILE A 70 10.71 4.34 -2.35
C ILE A 70 10.30 4.60 -3.79
N GLN A 71 9.34 3.81 -4.28
CA GLN A 71 8.90 3.78 -5.68
C GLN A 71 7.37 3.90 -5.78
N PRO A 72 6.78 5.02 -5.33
CA PRO A 72 5.33 5.16 -5.29
C PRO A 72 4.73 5.28 -6.68
N HIS A 73 3.58 4.65 -6.87
CA HIS A 73 2.74 4.84 -8.05
C HIS A 73 1.64 5.86 -7.75
N PHE A 74 1.76 7.04 -8.34
CA PHE A 74 0.77 8.12 -8.18
C PHE A 74 -0.45 7.87 -9.09
N VAL A 75 -1.32 6.96 -8.66
CA VAL A 75 -2.48 6.49 -9.42
C VAL A 75 -3.44 7.66 -9.70
N LYS A 76 -3.92 7.74 -10.95
CA LYS A 76 -4.92 8.73 -11.34
C LYS A 76 -6.26 8.45 -10.63
N GLY A 77 -6.88 9.50 -10.08
CA GLY A 77 -8.14 9.39 -9.31
C GLY A 77 -7.93 9.05 -7.84
N LEU A 78 -6.68 9.01 -7.37
CA LEU A 78 -6.32 8.93 -5.96
C LEU A 78 -5.58 10.20 -5.57
N ASP A 79 -6.09 10.90 -4.54
CA ASP A 79 -5.59 12.21 -4.16
C ASP A 79 -4.43 12.14 -3.15
N TRP A 80 -4.41 11.09 -2.32
CA TRP A 80 -3.36 10.91 -1.34
C TRP A 80 -3.20 9.45 -0.90
N VAL A 81 -2.01 9.14 -0.43
CA VAL A 81 -1.66 7.89 0.26
C VAL A 81 -0.82 8.22 1.48
N LYS A 82 -1.05 7.54 2.59
CA LYS A 82 -0.20 7.58 3.78
C LYS A 82 0.06 6.16 4.24
N ALA A 83 1.33 5.81 4.33
CA ALA A 83 1.75 4.49 4.81
C ALA A 83 2.90 4.60 5.81
N GLU A 84 2.83 3.76 6.81
CA GLU A 84 3.87 3.60 7.82
C GLU A 84 4.20 2.11 7.95
N TYR A 85 5.50 1.80 7.87
CA TYR A 85 6.00 0.44 8.03
C TYR A 85 7.04 0.40 9.16
N LYS A 86 6.81 -0.45 10.16
CA LYS A 86 7.75 -0.66 11.26
C LYS A 86 8.78 -1.72 10.87
N SER A 87 9.92 -1.25 10.38
CA SER A 87 11.07 -2.13 10.06
C SER A 87 11.90 -2.44 11.31
N VAL A 88 12.85 -3.36 11.16
CA VAL A 88 13.84 -3.67 12.22
C VAL A 88 14.76 -2.48 12.56
N ASN A 89 14.90 -1.52 11.65
CA ASN A 89 15.72 -0.31 11.83
C ASN A 89 14.90 0.91 12.31
N GLY A 90 13.57 0.77 12.44
CA GLY A 90 12.68 1.84 12.83
C GLY A 90 11.55 2.08 11.84
N ILE A 91 10.84 3.20 12.03
CA ILE A 91 9.65 3.52 11.26
C ILE A 91 10.04 4.15 9.92
N ILE A 92 9.54 3.55 8.83
CA ILE A 92 9.58 4.08 7.47
C ILE A 92 8.22 4.71 7.19
N ARG A 93 8.18 5.95 6.70
CA ARG A 93 6.95 6.57 6.21
C ARG A 93 7.08 6.96 4.76
N SER A 94 6.04 6.71 4.00
CA SER A 94 5.85 7.23 2.65
C SER A 94 4.45 7.81 2.57
N GLU A 95 4.37 9.11 2.35
CA GLU A 95 3.12 9.85 2.28
C GLU A 95 3.14 10.74 1.04
N TRP A 96 2.17 10.62 0.17
CA TRP A 96 2.07 11.53 -0.95
C TRP A 96 0.66 12.12 -1.08
N GLU A 97 0.61 13.33 -1.60
CA GLU A 97 -0.60 14.12 -1.81
C GLU A 97 -0.52 14.82 -3.17
N ARG A 98 -1.59 14.76 -3.92
CA ARG A 98 -1.73 15.47 -5.19
C ARG A 98 -2.25 16.88 -4.94
N LYS A 99 -1.56 17.87 -5.50
CA LYS A 99 -1.96 19.30 -5.48
C LYS A 99 -1.98 19.83 -6.91
N GLY A 100 -3.15 19.78 -7.52
CA GLY A 100 -3.27 20.09 -8.95
C GLY A 100 -2.50 19.09 -9.78
N GLU A 101 -1.55 19.56 -10.58
CA GLU A 101 -0.69 18.71 -11.42
C GLU A 101 0.54 18.18 -10.69
N GLN A 102 0.86 18.71 -9.52
CA GLN A 102 2.02 18.31 -8.73
C GLN A 102 1.68 17.24 -7.72
N VAL A 103 2.65 16.40 -7.40
CA VAL A 103 2.58 15.45 -6.29
C VAL A 103 3.67 15.77 -5.28
N ILE A 104 3.28 15.98 -4.04
CA ILE A 104 4.19 16.18 -2.92
C ILE A 104 4.38 14.83 -2.23
N LEU A 105 5.60 14.33 -2.22
CA LEU A 105 6.00 13.10 -1.52
C LEU A 105 6.80 13.46 -0.27
N LYS A 106 6.33 13.00 0.88
CA LYS A 106 7.03 13.10 2.17
C LYS A 106 7.51 11.72 2.60
N VAL A 107 8.79 11.61 2.91
CA VAL A 107 9.42 10.34 3.30
C VAL A 107 10.12 10.50 4.63
N THR A 108 9.96 9.51 5.51
CA THR A 108 10.75 9.41 6.75
C THR A 108 11.60 8.16 6.68
N ILE A 109 12.91 8.34 6.78
CA ILE A 109 13.92 7.30 6.72
C ILE A 109 14.51 7.11 8.13
N PRO A 110 14.49 5.88 8.68
CA PRO A 110 15.03 5.59 10.02
C PRO A 110 16.52 5.92 10.13
N VAL A 111 16.98 6.13 11.34
CA VAL A 111 18.42 6.31 11.64
C VAL A 111 19.22 5.07 11.19
N ASN A 112 20.49 5.29 10.79
CA ASN A 112 21.39 4.25 10.32
C ASN A 112 20.93 3.50 9.06
N THR A 113 19.97 4.09 8.32
CA THR A 113 19.53 3.58 7.01
C THR A 113 19.63 4.69 5.96
N ASN A 114 19.51 4.30 4.71
CA ASN A 114 19.38 5.21 3.58
C ASN A 114 18.28 4.73 2.65
N ALA A 115 17.87 5.58 1.73
CA ALA A 115 16.86 5.23 0.74
C ALA A 115 17.20 5.79 -0.63
N THR A 116 16.67 5.18 -1.66
CA THR A 116 16.58 5.75 -3.00
C THR A 116 15.11 5.95 -3.36
N VAL A 117 14.72 7.17 -3.66
CA VAL A 117 13.42 7.47 -4.26
C VAL A 117 13.54 7.35 -5.76
N GLU A 118 12.69 6.54 -6.38
CA GLU A 118 12.66 6.39 -7.83
C GLU A 118 11.29 6.75 -8.40
N TYR A 119 11.25 7.68 -9.34
CA TYR A 119 10.06 8.08 -10.05
C TYR A 119 10.38 8.54 -11.48
N ASN A 120 9.66 7.99 -12.47
CA ASN A 120 9.85 8.30 -13.90
C ASN A 120 11.33 8.23 -14.35
N GLY A 121 12.05 7.21 -13.90
CA GLY A 121 13.46 6.99 -14.23
C GLY A 121 14.46 7.90 -13.51
N LYS A 122 14.00 8.84 -12.70
CA LYS A 122 14.85 9.65 -11.83
C LYS A 122 15.09 8.93 -10.52
N LYS A 123 16.34 8.93 -10.05
CA LYS A 123 16.76 8.36 -8.77
C LYS A 123 17.30 9.47 -7.87
N ILE A 124 16.83 9.52 -6.64
CA ILE A 124 17.22 10.50 -5.63
C ILE A 124 17.61 9.74 -4.37
N ASP A 125 18.88 9.83 -3.99
CA ASP A 125 19.37 9.18 -2.78
C ASP A 125 19.11 10.06 -1.55
N LEU A 126 18.54 9.46 -0.52
CA LEU A 126 18.19 10.09 0.73
C LEU A 126 18.94 9.44 1.90
N ARG A 127 19.41 10.26 2.81
CA ARG A 127 19.93 9.80 4.12
C ARG A 127 18.79 9.66 5.12
N SER A 128 19.11 9.15 6.29
CA SER A 128 18.16 9.14 7.42
C SER A 128 17.58 10.54 7.68
N GLY A 129 16.31 10.60 8.09
CA GLY A 129 15.62 11.86 8.36
C GLY A 129 14.28 11.98 7.64
N LYS A 130 13.72 13.20 7.69
CA LYS A 130 12.47 13.55 7.00
C LYS A 130 12.80 14.35 5.75
N HIS A 131 12.21 13.96 4.63
CA HIS A 131 12.42 14.57 3.34
C HIS A 131 11.08 14.91 2.68
N GLN A 132 11.08 15.94 1.85
CA GLN A 132 9.95 16.30 1.00
C GLN A 132 10.45 16.52 -0.43
N LEU A 133 9.80 15.86 -1.36
CA LEU A 133 10.05 15.94 -2.80
C LEU A 133 8.78 16.40 -3.51
N THR A 134 8.94 17.06 -4.64
CA THR A 134 7.83 17.50 -5.51
C THR A 134 8.06 16.99 -6.92
N PHE A 135 7.04 16.37 -7.48
CA PHE A 135 7.04 15.81 -8.83
C PHE A 135 5.94 16.42 -9.69
#